data_ed6afa52554cbbea846359829464b830
#
_entry.id   ed6afa52554cbbea846359829464b830
#
_cell.length_a   1.000
_cell.length_b   1.000
_cell.length_c   1.000
_cell.angle_alpha   90.00
_cell.angle_beta   90.00
_cell.angle_gamma   90.00
#
_symmetry.space_group_name_H-M   'P 1'
#
loop_
_entity.id
_entity.type
_entity.pdbx_description
1 polymer ?
#
loop_
_entity_poly.entity_id
_entity_poly.type
_entity_poly.pdbx_seq_one_letter_code
_entity_poly.pdbx_strand_id
1 'polypeptide(L)'
;LLEEQGFEFTVQSLFDDKYLKGIYGKQKRSKLIIFNYYLKRLLKLTQVRNYDLIWIEYEVFPYFPPFIEQLLYLTGFNYIVDYDDAVFHNYDLSNNKFTKFFLAKKIDKVMKNASYVLAGNSYLAERAKLAGAKRIQLLPTVVDHLRYQKSNQSIKDVLTVGWIGSPFTQKYIVDILPELLTVYQQYPFRLLLVGATRDIHKD
;
A
#
# COMPACT_ATOMS: atom_id res chain seq x y z
N LEU A 1 8.63 10.59 -17.87
CA LEU A 1 7.99 11.89 -17.56
C LEU A 1 8.86 12.76 -16.65
N LEU A 2 9.16 12.32 -15.39
CA LEU A 2 9.97 13.12 -14.47
C LEU A 2 11.46 13.11 -14.84
N GLU A 3 11.99 12.00 -15.34
CA GLU A 3 13.37 11.91 -15.84
C GLU A 3 13.58 12.84 -17.06
N GLU A 4 12.57 12.97 -17.92
CA GLU A 4 12.57 13.92 -19.05
C GLU A 4 12.61 15.39 -18.60
N GLN A 5 12.23 15.65 -17.33
CA GLN A 5 12.30 16.97 -16.69
C GLN A 5 13.58 17.18 -15.88
N GLY A 6 14.54 16.26 -15.99
CA GLY A 6 15.86 16.37 -15.35
C GLY A 6 15.90 15.85 -13.91
N PHE A 7 14.91 15.08 -13.46
CA PHE A 7 14.96 14.44 -12.14
C PHE A 7 15.67 13.09 -12.25
N GLU A 8 16.61 12.84 -11.35
CA GLU A 8 17.26 11.55 -11.19
C GLU A 8 16.63 10.78 -10.03
N PHE A 9 16.29 9.50 -10.26
CA PHE A 9 15.65 8.66 -9.25
C PHE A 9 16.52 7.46 -8.89
N THR A 10 16.61 7.21 -7.57
CA THR A 10 17.08 5.92 -7.05
C THR A 10 15.95 5.28 -6.28
N VAL A 11 15.38 4.21 -6.84
CA VAL A 11 14.28 3.46 -6.20
C VAL A 11 14.84 2.28 -5.41
N GLN A 12 14.40 2.12 -4.18
CA GLN A 12 14.73 0.98 -3.34
C GLN A 12 13.48 0.39 -2.69
N SER A 13 13.03 -0.74 -3.17
CA SER A 13 12.04 -1.57 -2.47
C SER A 13 12.65 -2.21 -1.21
N LEU A 14 11.85 -2.38 -0.14
CA LEU A 14 12.30 -3.10 1.05
C LEU A 14 12.51 -4.58 0.75
N PHE A 15 11.59 -5.17 -0.02
CA PHE A 15 11.62 -6.57 -0.41
C PHE A 15 11.73 -6.70 -1.93
N ASP A 16 12.45 -7.71 -2.39
CA ASP A 16 12.57 -8.01 -3.82
C ASP A 16 11.41 -8.89 -4.35
N ASP A 17 11.32 -9.02 -5.66
CA ASP A 17 10.30 -9.83 -6.33
C ASP A 17 10.32 -11.30 -5.90
N LYS A 18 11.49 -11.84 -5.57
CA LYS A 18 11.63 -13.23 -5.10
C LYS A 18 10.95 -13.40 -3.74
N TYR A 19 11.14 -12.43 -2.87
CA TYR A 19 10.46 -12.41 -1.58
C TYR A 19 8.94 -12.29 -1.73
N LEU A 20 8.47 -11.39 -2.62
CA LEU A 20 7.04 -11.19 -2.90
C LEU A 20 6.40 -12.45 -3.49
N LYS A 21 7.05 -13.10 -4.49
CA LYS A 21 6.60 -14.38 -5.03
C LYS A 21 6.47 -15.48 -3.96
N GLY A 22 7.39 -15.50 -3.00
CA GLY A 22 7.32 -16.43 -1.85
C GLY A 22 6.12 -16.16 -0.91
N ILE A 23 5.64 -14.90 -0.82
CA ILE A 23 4.42 -14.56 -0.09
C ILE A 23 3.21 -15.28 -0.69
N TYR A 24 3.03 -15.16 -2.00
CA TYR A 24 1.93 -15.78 -2.72
C TYR A 24 2.03 -17.32 -2.70
N GLY A 25 3.23 -17.88 -2.62
CA GLY A 25 3.50 -19.32 -2.55
C GLY A 25 3.34 -19.95 -1.16
N LYS A 26 2.87 -19.21 -0.12
CA LYS A 26 2.71 -19.68 1.27
C LYS A 26 4.01 -20.26 1.90
N GLN A 27 5.18 -19.89 1.39
CA GLN A 27 6.46 -20.37 1.94
C GLN A 27 6.75 -19.75 3.32
N LYS A 28 7.15 -20.58 4.30
CA LYS A 28 7.64 -20.11 5.58
C LYS A 28 8.91 -19.27 5.37
N ARG A 29 8.97 -18.10 5.97
CA ARG A 29 10.06 -17.16 5.81
C ARG A 29 11.02 -17.25 6.99
N SER A 30 12.31 -17.30 6.67
CA SER A 30 13.35 -17.17 7.68
C SER A 30 13.40 -15.71 8.18
N LYS A 31 13.42 -15.54 9.51
CA LYS A 31 13.62 -14.23 10.15
C LYS A 31 14.95 -13.59 9.73
N LEU A 32 15.96 -14.41 9.43
CA LEU A 32 17.28 -13.95 8.94
C LEU A 32 17.19 -13.25 7.56
N ILE A 33 16.32 -13.75 6.69
CA ILE A 33 16.10 -13.10 5.37
C ILE A 33 15.50 -11.72 5.57
N ILE A 34 14.49 -11.59 6.42
CA ILE A 34 13.86 -10.31 6.75
C ILE A 34 14.90 -9.36 7.36
N PHE A 35 15.69 -9.83 8.31
CA PHE A 35 16.76 -9.06 8.93
C PHE A 35 17.77 -8.53 7.89
N ASN A 36 18.17 -9.34 6.90
CA ASN A 36 19.07 -8.91 5.83
C ASN A 36 18.48 -7.81 4.96
N TYR A 37 17.16 -7.82 4.67
CA TYR A 37 16.50 -6.73 3.95
C TYR A 37 16.53 -5.43 4.76
N TYR A 38 16.25 -5.50 6.06
CA TYR A 38 16.32 -4.35 6.95
C TYR A 38 17.74 -3.79 7.05
N LEU A 39 18.75 -4.65 7.16
CA LEU A 39 20.16 -4.25 7.20
C LEU A 39 20.58 -3.57 5.88
N LYS A 40 20.20 -4.13 4.73
CA LYS A 40 20.47 -3.52 3.42
C LYS A 40 19.85 -2.13 3.31
N ARG A 41 18.61 -1.96 3.77
CA ARG A 41 17.96 -0.65 3.79
C ARG A 41 18.67 0.31 4.73
N LEU A 42 19.05 -0.14 5.93
CA LEU A 42 19.80 0.69 6.88
C LEU A 42 21.12 1.17 6.28
N LEU A 43 21.87 0.30 5.61
CA LEU A 43 23.10 0.66 4.90
C LEU A 43 22.83 1.66 3.77
N LYS A 44 21.73 1.51 3.03
CA LYS A 44 21.38 2.47 1.97
C LYS A 44 21.04 3.85 2.54
N LEU A 45 20.42 3.91 3.71
CA LEU A 45 20.09 5.15 4.40
C LEU A 45 21.32 5.97 4.80
N THR A 46 22.52 5.38 4.89
CA THR A 46 23.76 6.16 5.11
C THR A 46 24.09 7.09 3.95
N GLN A 47 23.51 6.83 2.77
CA GLN A 47 23.70 7.59 1.54
C GLN A 47 22.67 8.71 1.33
N VAL A 48 21.77 8.96 2.30
CA VAL A 48 20.69 9.98 2.17
C VAL A 48 21.22 11.39 1.88
N ARG A 49 22.45 11.68 2.28
CA ARG A 49 23.12 12.95 2.01
C ARG A 49 23.39 13.22 0.54
N ASN A 50 23.32 12.20 -0.30
CA ASN A 50 23.54 12.30 -1.75
C ASN A 50 22.25 12.66 -2.50
N TYR A 51 21.13 12.86 -1.79
CA TYR A 51 19.82 13.12 -2.38
C TYR A 51 19.24 14.44 -1.84
N ASP A 52 18.61 15.20 -2.70
CA ASP A 52 17.93 16.46 -2.33
C ASP A 52 16.61 16.19 -1.62
N LEU A 53 15.94 15.08 -1.95
CA LEU A 53 14.65 14.70 -1.40
C LEU A 53 14.56 13.19 -1.21
N ILE A 54 13.93 12.79 -0.11
CA ILE A 54 13.61 11.39 0.19
C ILE A 54 12.10 11.21 0.03
N TRP A 55 11.69 10.29 -0.84
CA TRP A 55 10.29 9.89 -1.00
C TRP A 55 10.08 8.55 -0.31
N ILE A 56 9.20 8.51 0.68
CA ILE A 56 8.91 7.33 1.48
C ILE A 56 7.47 6.89 1.18
N GLU A 57 7.32 5.70 0.61
CA GLU A 57 6.02 5.04 0.51
C GLU A 57 5.71 4.40 1.87
N TYR A 58 4.67 4.88 2.53
CA TYR A 58 4.20 4.52 3.86
C TYR A 58 5.19 4.80 5.01
N GLU A 59 6.25 4.01 5.11
CA GLU A 59 7.18 3.99 6.24
C GLU A 59 8.51 3.34 5.88
N VAL A 60 9.59 3.72 6.57
CA VAL A 60 10.92 3.17 6.27
C VAL A 60 11.03 1.71 6.72
N PHE A 61 10.63 1.39 7.94
CA PHE A 61 10.70 0.03 8.51
C PHE A 61 9.35 -0.41 9.09
N PRO A 62 8.60 -1.31 8.42
CA PRO A 62 7.38 -1.90 8.97
C PRO A 62 7.60 -2.56 10.33
N TYR A 63 6.62 -2.41 11.24
CA TYR A 63 6.65 -2.97 12.59
C TYR A 63 7.84 -2.55 13.46
N PHE A 64 8.53 -1.47 13.09
CA PHE A 64 9.60 -0.87 13.88
C PHE A 64 9.22 0.57 14.26
N PRO A 65 9.63 1.09 15.44
CA PRO A 65 9.35 2.49 15.79
C PRO A 65 9.93 3.48 14.75
N PRO A 66 9.37 4.69 14.60
CA PRO A 66 9.73 5.63 13.54
C PRO A 66 11.04 6.41 13.85
N PHE A 67 12.07 5.68 14.31
CA PHE A 67 13.34 6.32 14.69
C PHE A 67 14.09 6.92 13.51
N ILE A 68 14.00 6.28 12.35
CA ILE A 68 14.70 6.75 11.15
C ILE A 68 14.04 8.01 10.62
N GLU A 69 12.72 8.02 10.49
CA GLU A 69 11.95 9.18 10.05
C GLU A 69 12.14 10.34 11.04
N GLN A 70 12.20 10.03 12.33
CA GLN A 70 12.48 11.03 13.35
C GLN A 70 13.92 11.55 13.26
N LEU A 71 14.90 10.69 12.98
CA LEU A 71 16.30 11.09 12.77
C LEU A 71 16.43 11.98 11.54
N LEU A 72 15.81 11.63 10.41
CA LEU A 72 15.77 12.45 9.20
C LEU A 72 15.23 13.85 9.52
N TYR A 73 14.12 13.94 10.22
CA TYR A 73 13.54 15.21 10.64
C TYR A 73 14.51 16.04 11.52
N LEU A 74 15.10 15.41 12.55
CA LEU A 74 16.00 16.09 13.49
C LEU A 74 17.32 16.55 12.84
N THR A 75 17.77 15.86 11.81
CA THR A 75 18.99 16.20 11.06
C THR A 75 18.73 17.14 9.88
N GLY A 76 17.49 17.60 9.70
CA GLY A 76 17.11 18.58 8.67
C GLY A 76 16.94 17.99 7.28
N PHE A 77 16.92 16.67 7.13
CA PHE A 77 16.61 16.03 5.84
C PHE A 77 15.12 16.13 5.53
N ASN A 78 14.82 16.71 4.37
CA ASN A 78 13.46 16.77 3.88
C ASN A 78 13.03 15.41 3.36
N TYR A 79 11.90 14.91 3.87
CA TYR A 79 11.25 13.75 3.29
C TYR A 79 9.76 14.00 3.05
N ILE A 80 9.23 13.41 2.04
CA ILE A 80 7.79 13.32 1.79
C ILE A 80 7.32 11.89 2.04
N VAL A 81 6.09 11.75 2.44
CA VAL A 81 5.45 10.44 2.62
C VAL A 81 4.21 10.34 1.76
N ASP A 82 4.00 9.17 1.21
CA ASP A 82 2.91 8.87 0.29
C ASP A 82 2.04 7.72 0.85
N TYR A 83 0.73 7.96 0.87
CA TYR A 83 -0.25 7.02 1.38
C TYR A 83 -1.40 6.87 0.39
N ASP A 84 -1.57 5.67 -0.17
CA ASP A 84 -2.76 5.24 -0.89
C ASP A 84 -3.67 4.36 -0.03
N ASP A 85 -3.08 3.64 0.96
CA ASP A 85 -3.75 2.78 1.92
C ASP A 85 -3.64 3.28 3.37
N ALA A 86 -4.63 2.91 4.19
CA ALA A 86 -4.70 3.24 5.62
C ALA A 86 -3.79 2.33 6.46
N VAL A 87 -2.48 2.28 6.14
CA VAL A 87 -1.49 1.40 6.80
C VAL A 87 -1.36 1.63 8.30
N PHE A 88 -1.79 2.78 8.82
CA PHE A 88 -1.84 3.05 10.26
C PHE A 88 -2.74 2.08 11.01
N HIS A 89 -3.74 1.48 10.35
CA HIS A 89 -4.61 0.47 10.92
C HIS A 89 -3.90 -0.87 11.20
N ASN A 90 -2.78 -1.14 10.57
CA ASN A 90 -1.93 -2.27 10.93
C ASN A 90 -1.40 -2.15 12.38
N TYR A 91 -1.41 -0.95 12.95
CA TYR A 91 -0.89 -0.61 14.26
C TYR A 91 -1.99 -0.27 15.27
N ASP A 92 -2.87 0.70 14.95
CA ASP A 92 -3.88 1.19 15.89
C ASP A 92 -5.06 0.23 16.07
N LEU A 93 -5.38 -0.59 15.06
CA LEU A 93 -6.39 -1.65 15.12
C LEU A 93 -5.77 -3.06 15.30
N SER A 94 -4.46 -3.15 15.57
CA SER A 94 -3.80 -4.44 15.76
C SER A 94 -4.41 -5.24 16.92
N ASN A 95 -4.66 -6.53 16.70
CA ASN A 95 -5.04 -7.48 17.75
C ASN A 95 -3.88 -7.78 18.73
N ASN A 96 -2.63 -7.54 18.30
CA ASN A 96 -1.47 -7.70 19.16
C ASN A 96 -1.34 -6.48 20.08
N LYS A 97 -1.59 -6.69 21.38
CA LYS A 97 -1.54 -5.63 22.39
C LYS A 97 -0.19 -4.90 22.45
N PHE A 98 0.91 -5.61 22.21
CA PHE A 98 2.25 -5.04 22.20
C PHE A 98 2.45 -4.10 20.99
N THR A 99 2.08 -4.55 19.79
CA THR A 99 2.10 -3.73 18.58
C THR A 99 1.23 -2.47 18.76
N LYS A 100 0.00 -2.64 19.27
CA LYS A 100 -0.91 -1.55 19.51
C LYS A 100 -0.36 -0.54 20.53
N PHE A 101 0.21 -1.01 21.64
CA PHE A 101 0.75 -0.14 22.67
C PHE A 101 1.94 0.70 22.20
N PHE A 102 2.90 0.09 21.49
CA PHE A 102 4.12 0.78 21.09
C PHE A 102 4.04 1.50 19.74
N LEU A 103 3.20 1.03 18.81
CA LEU A 103 3.21 1.47 17.42
C LEU A 103 1.89 2.12 16.96
N ALA A 104 0.84 2.18 17.79
CA ALA A 104 -0.45 2.75 17.37
C ALA A 104 -0.35 4.16 16.76
N LYS A 105 0.57 4.98 17.25
CA LYS A 105 0.82 6.35 16.78
C LYS A 105 2.08 6.49 15.91
N LYS A 106 2.59 5.38 15.40
CA LYS A 106 3.82 5.39 14.59
C LYS A 106 3.64 6.24 13.33
N ILE A 107 2.63 5.91 12.54
CA ILE A 107 2.36 6.60 11.27
C ILE A 107 2.00 8.08 11.50
N ASP A 108 1.28 8.39 12.57
CA ASP A 108 1.01 9.78 12.93
C ASP A 108 2.30 10.57 13.14
N LYS A 109 3.32 9.97 13.79
CA LYS A 109 4.63 10.62 13.98
C LYS A 109 5.39 10.78 12.66
N VAL A 110 5.29 9.79 11.76
CA VAL A 110 5.89 9.88 10.42
C VAL A 110 5.26 11.01 9.63
N MET A 111 3.92 11.09 9.58
CA MET A 111 3.18 12.16 8.91
C MET A 111 3.49 13.55 9.49
N LYS A 112 3.53 13.67 10.82
CA LYS A 112 3.81 14.94 11.52
C LYS A 112 5.17 15.52 11.15
N ASN A 113 6.18 14.67 11.01
CA ASN A 113 7.57 15.08 10.77
C ASN A 113 7.91 15.23 9.27
N ALA A 114 7.04 14.76 8.39
CA ALA A 114 7.22 14.88 6.95
C ALA A 114 7.14 16.35 6.48
N SER A 115 7.92 16.71 5.46
CA SER A 115 7.81 18.00 4.78
C SER A 115 6.51 18.13 4.01
N TYR A 116 6.04 17.01 3.41
CA TYR A 116 4.74 16.86 2.77
C TYR A 116 4.18 15.47 3.04
N VAL A 117 2.86 15.40 3.17
CA VAL A 117 2.10 14.16 3.14
C VAL A 117 1.26 14.15 1.88
N LEU A 118 1.49 13.18 1.00
CA LEU A 118 0.65 12.89 -0.15
C LEU A 118 -0.42 11.89 0.30
N ALA A 119 -1.68 12.24 0.12
CA ALA A 119 -2.81 11.43 0.57
C ALA A 119 -3.68 11.04 -0.63
N GLY A 120 -3.85 9.75 -0.88
CA GLY A 120 -4.60 9.22 -2.00
C GLY A 120 -6.11 9.52 -1.94
N ASN A 121 -6.63 9.86 -0.76
CA ASN A 121 -8.04 10.19 -0.57
C ASN A 121 -8.25 11.11 0.65
N SER A 122 -9.49 11.61 0.80
CA SER A 122 -9.85 12.52 1.89
C SER A 122 -9.73 11.89 3.29
N TYR A 123 -9.97 10.59 3.43
CA TYR A 123 -9.81 9.87 4.69
C TYR A 123 -8.35 9.88 5.19
N LEU A 124 -7.40 9.63 4.29
CA LEU A 124 -5.97 9.68 4.57
C LEU A 124 -5.50 11.10 4.87
N ALA A 125 -6.03 12.09 4.12
CA ALA A 125 -5.74 13.50 4.34
C ALA A 125 -6.23 13.98 5.73
N GLU A 126 -7.42 13.56 6.15
CA GLU A 126 -7.94 13.88 7.48
C GLU A 126 -7.10 13.24 8.59
N ARG A 127 -6.65 11.98 8.41
CA ARG A 127 -5.70 11.34 9.35
C ARG A 127 -4.41 12.14 9.46
N ALA A 128 -3.85 12.57 8.34
CA ALA A 128 -2.62 13.37 8.33
C ALA A 128 -2.81 14.70 9.06
N LYS A 129 -3.95 15.36 8.88
CA LYS A 129 -4.33 16.58 9.60
C LYS A 129 -4.42 16.34 11.10
N LEU A 130 -5.10 15.28 11.54
CA LEU A 130 -5.20 14.89 12.95
C LEU A 130 -3.83 14.52 13.55
N ALA A 131 -2.94 13.95 12.76
CA ALA A 131 -1.56 13.68 13.16
C ALA A 131 -0.72 14.95 13.35
N GLY A 132 -1.16 16.10 12.83
CA GLY A 132 -0.45 17.38 12.87
C GLY A 132 0.57 17.54 11.73
N ALA A 133 0.32 16.94 10.57
CA ALA A 133 1.13 17.15 9.37
C ALA A 133 1.09 18.63 8.94
N LYS A 134 2.25 19.19 8.56
CA LYS A 134 2.38 20.61 8.22
C LYS A 134 1.81 20.95 6.84
N ARG A 135 2.02 20.06 5.88
CA ARG A 135 1.60 20.21 4.49
C ARG A 135 0.99 18.90 4.00
N ILE A 136 -0.22 18.96 3.49
CA ILE A 136 -0.97 17.81 3.00
C ILE A 136 -1.42 18.12 1.58
N GLN A 137 -1.14 17.21 0.67
CA GLN A 137 -1.59 17.28 -0.71
C GLN A 137 -2.46 16.07 -1.01
N LEU A 138 -3.68 16.30 -1.46
CA LEU A 138 -4.53 15.23 -1.98
C LEU A 138 -4.02 14.86 -3.38
N LEU A 139 -3.58 13.61 -3.52
CA LEU A 139 -3.05 13.05 -4.78
C LEU A 139 -3.66 11.66 -4.99
N PRO A 140 -4.87 11.57 -5.56
CA PRO A 140 -5.51 10.29 -5.82
C PRO A 140 -4.69 9.41 -6.76
N THR A 141 -4.72 8.10 -6.52
CA THR A 141 -4.19 7.13 -7.48
C THR A 141 -4.93 7.26 -8.79
N VAL A 142 -4.18 7.42 -9.88
CA VAL A 142 -4.72 7.64 -11.22
C VAL A 142 -4.37 6.50 -12.17
N VAL A 143 -5.18 6.34 -13.19
CA VAL A 143 -4.96 5.38 -14.27
C VAL A 143 -4.70 6.15 -15.55
N ASP A 144 -3.73 5.71 -16.34
CA ASP A 144 -3.47 6.24 -17.66
C ASP A 144 -4.65 5.94 -18.60
N HIS A 145 -5.57 6.90 -18.74
CA HIS A 145 -6.76 6.75 -19.54
C HIS A 145 -6.48 6.63 -21.05
N LEU A 146 -5.30 7.05 -21.51
CA LEU A 146 -4.90 6.87 -22.91
C LEU A 146 -4.51 5.42 -23.19
N ARG A 147 -3.92 4.75 -22.21
CA ARG A 147 -3.55 3.33 -22.28
C ARG A 147 -4.76 2.41 -22.11
N TYR A 148 -5.70 2.77 -21.23
CA TYR A 148 -6.85 1.94 -20.87
C TYR A 148 -8.14 2.52 -21.45
N GLN A 149 -8.24 2.49 -22.78
CA GLN A 149 -9.45 2.93 -23.48
C GLN A 149 -10.50 1.81 -23.50
N LYS A 150 -11.76 2.20 -23.37
CA LYS A 150 -12.87 1.25 -23.50
C LYS A 150 -12.90 0.73 -24.93
N SER A 151 -12.75 -0.57 -25.12
CA SER A 151 -12.97 -1.17 -26.43
C SER A 151 -14.47 -1.13 -26.77
N ASN A 152 -14.80 -0.81 -28.02
CA ASN A 152 -16.16 -0.91 -28.56
C ASN A 152 -16.56 -2.41 -28.74
N GLN A 153 -16.59 -3.17 -27.65
CA GLN A 153 -17.12 -4.51 -27.70
C GLN A 153 -18.64 -4.45 -27.76
N SER A 154 -19.24 -5.18 -28.70
CA SER A 154 -20.68 -5.39 -28.75
C SER A 154 -21.19 -5.84 -27.36
N ILE A 155 -22.35 -5.33 -26.97
CA ILE A 155 -23.05 -5.76 -25.76
C ILE A 155 -23.21 -7.27 -25.89
N LYS A 156 -22.58 -8.02 -24.97
CA LYS A 156 -22.74 -9.49 -24.93
C LYS A 156 -24.15 -9.80 -24.42
N ASP A 157 -24.75 -10.85 -24.93
CA ASP A 157 -26.10 -11.29 -24.54
C ASP A 157 -26.23 -11.60 -23.04
N VAL A 158 -25.12 -11.82 -22.35
CA VAL A 158 -25.09 -12.12 -20.90
C VAL A 158 -24.26 -11.05 -20.18
N LEU A 159 -24.90 -10.38 -19.22
CA LEU A 159 -24.21 -9.46 -18.30
C LEU A 159 -23.05 -10.17 -17.60
N THR A 160 -21.91 -9.50 -17.52
CA THR A 160 -20.76 -10.04 -16.80
C THR A 160 -20.41 -9.08 -15.64
N VAL A 161 -20.49 -9.61 -14.42
CA VAL A 161 -20.00 -8.95 -13.21
C VAL A 161 -18.56 -9.38 -13.01
N GLY A 162 -17.62 -8.44 -13.01
CA GLY A 162 -16.20 -8.69 -12.85
C GLY A 162 -15.69 -8.31 -11.47
N TRP A 163 -14.86 -9.16 -10.88
CA TRP A 163 -14.05 -8.82 -9.71
C TRP A 163 -12.57 -9.03 -10.05
N ILE A 164 -11.73 -8.07 -9.66
CA ILE A 164 -10.29 -8.13 -9.79
C ILE A 164 -9.68 -7.93 -8.40
N GLY A 165 -8.81 -8.84 -7.99
CA GLY A 165 -8.15 -8.76 -6.70
C GLY A 165 -6.99 -9.73 -6.56
N SER A 166 -6.63 -10.01 -5.33
CA SER A 166 -5.58 -10.96 -4.97
C SER A 166 -6.15 -12.11 -4.13
N PRO A 167 -5.42 -13.23 -3.96
CA PRO A 167 -5.84 -14.30 -3.04
C PRO A 167 -6.12 -13.81 -1.61
N PHE A 168 -5.49 -12.71 -1.17
CA PHE A 168 -5.71 -12.14 0.17
C PHE A 168 -7.03 -11.37 0.29
N THR A 169 -7.49 -10.77 -0.81
CA THR A 169 -8.74 -9.99 -0.85
C THR A 169 -9.93 -10.82 -1.32
N GLN A 170 -9.71 -12.08 -1.72
CA GLN A 170 -10.75 -13.03 -2.16
C GLN A 170 -11.87 -13.18 -1.12
N LYS A 171 -11.57 -13.12 0.17
CA LYS A 171 -12.56 -13.18 1.24
C LYS A 171 -13.70 -12.17 1.07
N TYR A 172 -13.42 -10.98 0.55
CA TYR A 172 -14.44 -9.95 0.36
C TYR A 172 -15.47 -10.33 -0.73
N ILE A 173 -15.04 -11.03 -1.78
CA ILE A 173 -16.01 -11.53 -2.77
C ILE A 173 -16.79 -12.73 -2.22
N VAL A 174 -16.16 -13.56 -1.37
CA VAL A 174 -16.84 -14.67 -0.69
C VAL A 174 -17.91 -14.16 0.26
N ASP A 175 -17.61 -13.10 1.01
CA ASP A 175 -18.54 -12.49 1.97
C ASP A 175 -19.81 -11.96 1.31
N ILE A 176 -19.77 -11.53 0.04
CA ILE A 176 -20.93 -10.99 -0.70
C ILE A 176 -21.57 -12.00 -1.66
N LEU A 177 -21.10 -13.27 -1.69
CA LEU A 177 -21.70 -14.29 -2.56
C LEU A 177 -23.20 -14.54 -2.31
N PRO A 178 -23.71 -14.55 -1.07
CA PRO A 178 -25.14 -14.71 -0.82
C PRO A 178 -26.01 -13.65 -1.49
N GLU A 179 -25.56 -12.38 -1.43
CA GLU A 179 -26.22 -11.24 -2.07
C GLU A 179 -26.16 -11.34 -3.59
N LEU A 180 -24.99 -11.73 -4.14
CA LEU A 180 -24.82 -11.96 -5.57
C LEU A 180 -25.72 -13.08 -6.07
N LEU A 181 -25.91 -14.16 -5.31
CA LEU A 181 -26.83 -15.24 -5.64
C LEU A 181 -28.29 -14.78 -5.66
N THR A 182 -28.68 -13.93 -4.71
CA THR A 182 -30.03 -13.33 -4.68
C THR A 182 -30.29 -12.48 -5.93
N VAL A 183 -29.32 -11.67 -6.32
CA VAL A 183 -29.42 -10.86 -7.56
C VAL A 183 -29.45 -11.76 -8.79
N TYR A 184 -28.63 -12.80 -8.83
CA TYR A 184 -28.58 -13.76 -9.95
C TYR A 184 -29.89 -14.45 -10.22
N GLN A 185 -30.66 -14.75 -9.18
CA GLN A 185 -32.00 -15.38 -9.34
C GLN A 185 -33.00 -14.49 -10.10
N GLN A 186 -32.84 -13.15 -10.00
CA GLN A 186 -33.70 -12.20 -10.70
C GLN A 186 -33.10 -11.77 -12.05
N TYR A 187 -31.77 -11.63 -12.09
CA TYR A 187 -31.01 -11.12 -13.24
C TYR A 187 -29.78 -12.02 -13.49
N PRO A 188 -29.92 -13.06 -14.32
CA PRO A 188 -28.82 -13.97 -14.60
C PRO A 188 -27.61 -13.24 -15.18
N PHE A 189 -26.44 -13.48 -14.62
CA PHE A 189 -25.17 -12.89 -15.06
C PHE A 189 -24.04 -13.91 -14.96
N ARG A 190 -22.91 -13.62 -15.62
CA ARG A 190 -21.66 -14.34 -15.44
C ARG A 190 -20.83 -13.64 -14.37
N LEU A 191 -20.33 -14.38 -13.38
CA LEU A 191 -19.32 -13.85 -12.44
C LEU A 191 -17.92 -14.20 -12.97
N LEU A 192 -17.10 -13.16 -13.23
CA LEU A 192 -15.70 -13.28 -13.67
C LEU A 192 -14.79 -12.87 -12.54
N LEU A 193 -13.97 -13.78 -12.05
CA LEU A 193 -13.01 -13.53 -10.97
C LEU A 193 -11.58 -13.54 -11.51
N VAL A 194 -10.89 -12.41 -11.43
CA VAL A 194 -9.51 -12.25 -11.88
C VAL A 194 -8.59 -12.14 -10.66
N GLY A 195 -7.60 -13.02 -10.57
CA GLY A 195 -6.66 -13.08 -9.45
C GLY A 195 -7.14 -13.87 -8.23
N ALA A 196 -8.32 -14.49 -8.30
CA ALA A 196 -8.79 -15.43 -7.28
C ALA A 196 -8.08 -16.78 -7.38
N THR A 197 -8.02 -17.52 -6.27
CA THR A 197 -7.62 -18.93 -6.28
C THR A 197 -8.79 -19.82 -6.66
N ARG A 198 -8.51 -21.07 -7.12
CA ARG A 198 -9.55 -22.05 -7.47
C ARG A 198 -10.37 -22.54 -6.27
N ASP A 199 -9.89 -22.33 -5.05
CA ASP A 199 -10.48 -22.86 -3.81
C ASP A 199 -11.43 -21.87 -3.13
N ILE A 200 -12.27 -21.17 -3.89
CA ILE A 200 -13.24 -20.19 -3.38
C ILE A 200 -14.29 -20.81 -2.42
N HIS A 201 -14.49 -22.13 -2.45
CA HIS A 201 -15.56 -22.83 -1.73
C HIS A 201 -15.08 -23.68 -0.54
N LYS A 202 -13.85 -23.47 -0.05
CA LYS A 202 -13.29 -24.36 0.99
C LYS A 202 -13.25 -23.78 2.41
N ASP A 203 -13.82 -22.60 2.62
CA ASP A 203 -13.91 -22.00 3.97
C ASP A 203 -15.37 -21.85 4.38
#